data_511513000107ce52b554c01a26b82216
#
_entry.id   511513000107ce52b554c01a26b82216
#
_cell.length_a   1.000
_cell.length_b   1.000
_cell.length_c   1.000
_cell.angle_alpha   90.00
_cell.angle_beta   90.00
_cell.angle_gamma   90.00
#
_symmetry.space_group_name_H-M   'P 1'
#
loop_
_entity.id
_entity.type
_entity.pdbx_description
1 polymer ?
#
loop_
_entity_poly.entity_id
_entity_poly.type
_entity_poly.pdbx_seq_one_letter_code
_entity_poly.pdbx_strand_id
1 'polypeptide(L)'
;MNLSNIFESTDFVHASGTKEELQVAEFLKAQCEALGVPARLEAFGVAMGEIESAHLFADGKEITCKAFNCCGSGSVEGELYYMPGTDPVSIAGAKDKIVLMDTQGVGFFVYQDLIKAGAKGIIFQYGNMYYPNTDIDQRDLREAVVGEERKVLCAMIHSSQAVELVKNKVKNIRLEVSQKEYDGESHNVIAELPGRRDEFIVLSAHYDSTSLSHGAYDNMSGCAGLLGIMEQLKRKELNYGLRFVFCGSEERGLLGSKAYVKEHKEELDKIVLNINLDMIGTYMGKFISCVSAEDKLAHYISYMAAEIGFPIEAKTGVYSSDSTPFADSGIPALSFARIASSNVAPIHCRYDVKEVMSMEQLQGDIDFLVKFTERFANAAVCPVAREIPEKIKKELDEYLARKRKEQ
;
A
#
# COMPACT_ATOMS: atom_id res chain seq x y z
N MET A 1 -10.12 18.65 -16.80
CA MET A 1 -9.32 17.42 -17.07
C MET A 1 -10.26 16.28 -17.44
N ASN A 2 -9.87 15.35 -18.32
CA ASN A 2 -10.64 14.13 -18.58
C ASN A 2 -10.16 13.01 -17.65
N LEU A 3 -10.91 12.70 -16.61
CA LEU A 3 -10.55 11.67 -15.62
C LEU A 3 -10.43 10.27 -16.27
N SER A 4 -11.27 9.92 -17.25
CA SER A 4 -11.20 8.63 -17.94
C SER A 4 -9.86 8.40 -18.63
N ASN A 5 -9.24 9.46 -19.16
CA ASN A 5 -7.95 9.36 -19.84
C ASN A 5 -6.82 8.90 -18.92
N ILE A 6 -6.92 9.18 -17.61
CA ILE A 6 -5.92 8.72 -16.62
C ILE A 6 -5.93 7.20 -16.60
N PHE A 7 -7.11 6.60 -16.39
CA PHE A 7 -7.27 5.15 -16.31
C PHE A 7 -6.98 4.44 -17.64
N GLU A 8 -7.33 5.06 -18.77
CA GLU A 8 -7.00 4.51 -20.10
C GLU A 8 -5.49 4.50 -20.37
N SER A 9 -4.78 5.54 -19.91
CA SER A 9 -3.34 5.69 -20.13
C SER A 9 -2.50 4.82 -19.19
N THR A 10 -3.06 4.34 -18.10
CA THR A 10 -2.37 3.51 -17.07
C THR A 10 -2.98 2.12 -16.93
N ASP A 11 -3.75 1.65 -17.92
CA ASP A 11 -4.44 0.35 -17.93
C ASP A 11 -3.46 -0.81 -18.20
N PHE A 12 -2.46 -0.94 -17.35
CA PHE A 12 -1.45 -2.00 -17.37
C PHE A 12 -0.81 -2.17 -15.99
N VAL A 13 -0.21 -3.32 -15.72
CA VAL A 13 0.52 -3.57 -14.48
C VAL A 13 1.76 -2.66 -14.41
N HIS A 14 1.89 -1.90 -13.34
CA HIS A 14 2.99 -0.97 -13.09
C HIS A 14 3.55 -1.15 -11.67
N ALA A 15 4.00 -2.37 -11.42
CA ALA A 15 4.51 -2.76 -10.10
C ALA A 15 5.80 -2.01 -9.73
N SER A 16 6.00 -1.82 -8.44
CA SER A 16 7.13 -1.13 -7.83
C SER A 16 8.49 -1.51 -8.42
N GLY A 17 9.31 -0.51 -8.73
CA GLY A 17 10.68 -0.66 -9.24
C GLY A 17 10.77 -1.12 -10.70
N THR A 18 9.66 -1.20 -11.43
CA THR A 18 9.64 -1.59 -12.85
C THR A 18 9.70 -0.37 -13.77
N LYS A 19 10.04 -0.60 -15.05
CA LYS A 19 9.99 0.45 -16.08
C LYS A 19 8.55 0.96 -16.31
N GLU A 20 7.56 0.11 -16.08
CA GLU A 20 6.15 0.44 -16.17
C GLU A 20 5.73 1.40 -15.03
N GLU A 21 6.26 1.22 -13.82
CA GLU A 21 6.08 2.18 -12.72
C GLU A 21 6.67 3.56 -13.10
N LEU A 22 7.90 3.59 -13.62
CA LEU A 22 8.52 4.84 -14.09
C LEU A 22 7.71 5.50 -15.21
N GLN A 23 7.14 4.72 -16.14
CA GLN A 23 6.26 5.24 -17.20
C GLN A 23 5.04 5.96 -16.60
N VAL A 24 4.43 5.41 -15.55
CA VAL A 24 3.30 6.06 -14.85
C VAL A 24 3.77 7.30 -14.11
N ALA A 25 4.94 7.30 -13.47
CA ALA A 25 5.52 8.50 -12.85
C ALA A 25 5.72 9.64 -13.86
N GLU A 26 6.29 9.34 -15.02
CA GLU A 26 6.47 10.31 -16.09
C GLU A 26 5.12 10.82 -16.64
N PHE A 27 4.14 9.94 -16.76
CA PHE A 27 2.77 10.32 -17.15
C PHE A 27 2.16 11.29 -16.13
N LEU A 28 2.22 11.00 -14.83
CA LEU A 28 1.68 11.86 -13.78
C LEU A 28 2.39 13.21 -13.74
N LYS A 29 3.72 13.22 -13.88
CA LYS A 29 4.49 14.47 -14.03
C LYS A 29 3.98 15.29 -15.21
N ALA A 30 3.81 14.68 -16.37
CA ALA A 30 3.30 15.36 -17.57
C ALA A 30 1.86 15.88 -17.37
N GLN A 31 0.99 15.17 -16.62
CA GLN A 31 -0.36 15.67 -16.27
C GLN A 31 -0.29 16.93 -15.38
N CYS A 32 0.59 16.97 -14.39
CA CYS A 32 0.79 18.16 -13.56
C CYS A 32 1.27 19.34 -14.43
N GLU A 33 2.24 19.13 -15.30
CA GLU A 33 2.77 20.15 -16.21
C GLU A 33 1.73 20.64 -17.22
N ALA A 34 0.87 19.75 -17.73
CA ALA A 34 -0.26 20.12 -18.59
C ALA A 34 -1.30 21.00 -17.87
N LEU A 35 -1.42 20.85 -16.53
CA LEU A 35 -2.21 21.74 -15.69
C LEU A 35 -1.53 23.08 -15.44
N GLY A 36 -0.28 23.27 -15.88
CA GLY A 36 0.53 24.46 -15.65
C GLY A 36 1.20 24.48 -14.27
N VAL A 37 1.32 23.34 -13.63
CA VAL A 37 1.99 23.16 -12.33
C VAL A 37 3.29 22.40 -12.54
N PRO A 38 4.46 23.02 -12.32
CA PRO A 38 5.74 22.33 -12.45
C PRO A 38 5.81 21.11 -11.55
N ALA A 39 6.36 20.03 -12.08
CA ALA A 39 6.53 18.79 -11.32
C ALA A 39 7.93 18.22 -11.53
N ARG A 40 8.41 17.45 -10.53
CA ARG A 40 9.72 16.78 -10.56
C ARG A 40 9.59 15.34 -10.10
N LEU A 41 10.53 14.51 -10.53
CA LEU A 41 10.72 13.15 -10.01
C LEU A 41 11.80 13.20 -8.91
N GLU A 42 11.55 12.49 -7.82
CA GLU A 42 12.54 12.27 -6.76
C GLU A 42 12.76 10.75 -6.63
N ALA A 43 13.95 10.30 -7.01
CA ALA A 43 14.33 8.90 -7.03
C ALA A 43 14.68 8.38 -5.63
N PHE A 44 14.38 7.12 -5.36
CA PHE A 44 14.81 6.41 -4.16
C PHE A 44 15.07 4.93 -4.45
N GLY A 45 15.95 4.31 -3.64
CA GLY A 45 16.34 2.92 -3.83
C GLY A 45 15.24 1.93 -3.39
N VAL A 46 15.09 0.85 -4.14
CA VAL A 46 14.18 -0.27 -3.85
C VAL A 46 14.92 -1.58 -4.06
N ALA A 47 14.93 -2.47 -3.06
CA ALA A 47 15.46 -3.82 -3.23
C ALA A 47 14.58 -4.62 -4.20
N MET A 48 15.17 -5.17 -5.25
CA MET A 48 14.46 -5.86 -6.32
C MET A 48 14.88 -7.32 -6.42
N GLY A 49 13.95 -8.17 -6.87
CA GLY A 49 14.23 -9.57 -7.20
C GLY A 49 13.63 -9.92 -8.56
N GLU A 50 14.37 -10.62 -9.36
CA GLU A 50 13.93 -11.18 -10.64
C GLU A 50 14.01 -12.70 -10.56
N ILE A 51 12.85 -13.36 -10.51
CA ILE A 51 12.77 -14.82 -10.44
C ILE A 51 13.12 -15.42 -11.81
N GLU A 52 14.22 -16.19 -11.87
CA GLU A 52 14.63 -16.95 -13.05
C GLU A 52 13.90 -18.30 -13.14
N SER A 53 13.74 -18.97 -11.99
CA SER A 53 12.95 -20.21 -11.89
C SER A 53 12.45 -20.44 -10.45
N ALA A 54 11.30 -21.10 -10.34
CA ALA A 54 10.76 -21.56 -9.08
C ALA A 54 10.06 -22.91 -9.28
N HIS A 55 10.48 -23.94 -8.52
CA HIS A 55 9.93 -25.28 -8.59
C HIS A 55 9.56 -25.76 -7.18
N LEU A 56 8.33 -26.24 -7.02
CA LEU A 56 7.83 -26.79 -5.77
C LEU A 56 7.37 -28.23 -6.01
N PHE A 57 7.95 -29.18 -5.28
CA PHE A 57 7.61 -30.59 -5.39
C PHE A 57 6.96 -31.06 -4.07
N ALA A 58 5.84 -31.75 -4.19
CA ALA A 58 5.08 -32.34 -3.11
C ALA A 58 5.08 -33.87 -3.26
N ASP A 59 5.73 -34.62 -2.38
CA ASP A 59 5.98 -36.07 -2.49
C ASP A 59 6.47 -36.47 -3.90
N GLY A 60 7.37 -35.63 -4.49
CA GLY A 60 7.96 -35.83 -5.79
C GLY A 60 7.14 -35.35 -7.00
N LYS A 61 5.89 -34.92 -6.79
CA LYS A 61 5.06 -34.32 -7.85
C LYS A 61 5.21 -32.81 -7.86
N GLU A 62 5.55 -32.23 -9.00
CA GLU A 62 5.63 -30.79 -9.17
C GLU A 62 4.24 -30.14 -9.11
N ILE A 63 4.14 -29.01 -8.42
CA ILE A 63 2.95 -28.17 -8.32
C ILE A 63 3.29 -26.72 -8.69
N THR A 64 2.34 -26.02 -9.29
CA THR A 64 2.53 -24.64 -9.72
C THR A 64 2.74 -23.73 -8.51
N CYS A 65 3.79 -22.93 -8.54
CA CYS A 65 4.08 -21.93 -7.52
C CYS A 65 4.67 -20.67 -8.14
N LYS A 66 4.71 -19.58 -7.36
CA LYS A 66 5.57 -18.42 -7.59
C LYS A 66 6.44 -18.22 -6.36
N ALA A 67 7.75 -18.11 -6.52
CA ALA A 67 8.61 -17.76 -5.40
C ALA A 67 8.43 -16.28 -5.03
N PHE A 68 8.73 -15.92 -3.80
CA PHE A 68 8.81 -14.53 -3.40
C PHE A 68 10.08 -13.89 -3.93
N ASN A 69 9.98 -12.70 -4.48
CA ASN A 69 11.15 -11.88 -4.76
C ASN A 69 11.92 -11.62 -3.47
N CYS A 70 13.22 -11.48 -3.58
CA CYS A 70 14.13 -11.17 -2.46
C CYS A 70 14.15 -12.21 -1.32
N CYS A 71 13.68 -13.44 -1.56
CA CYS A 71 13.75 -14.52 -0.56
C CYS A 71 15.04 -15.35 -0.61
N GLY A 72 15.97 -15.01 -1.52
CA GLY A 72 17.20 -15.75 -1.76
C GLY A 72 17.06 -16.85 -2.83
N SER A 73 18.18 -17.44 -3.21
CA SER A 73 18.27 -18.57 -4.14
C SER A 73 18.77 -19.82 -3.44
N GLY A 74 18.36 -20.99 -3.92
CA GLY A 74 18.80 -22.27 -3.39
C GLY A 74 17.75 -23.37 -3.49
N SER A 75 17.97 -24.44 -2.75
CA SER A 75 17.04 -25.57 -2.62
C SER A 75 16.86 -25.90 -1.14
N VAL A 76 15.64 -26.16 -0.74
CA VAL A 76 15.29 -26.62 0.61
C VAL A 76 14.35 -27.80 0.54
N GLU A 77 14.58 -28.82 1.39
CA GLU A 77 13.73 -29.97 1.52
C GLU A 77 13.36 -30.21 3.00
N GLY A 78 12.14 -30.60 3.25
CA GLY A 78 11.65 -30.86 4.58
C GLY A 78 10.23 -31.42 4.63
N GLU A 79 9.83 -31.82 5.82
CA GLU A 79 8.47 -32.24 6.10
C GLU A 79 7.52 -31.04 6.00
N LEU A 80 6.35 -31.22 5.36
CA LEU A 80 5.30 -30.21 5.33
C LEU A 80 4.64 -30.08 6.69
N TYR A 81 4.54 -28.85 7.18
CA TYR A 81 3.79 -28.52 8.37
C TYR A 81 2.73 -27.47 8.06
N TYR A 82 1.45 -27.87 8.05
CA TYR A 82 0.36 -26.90 8.03
C TYR A 82 0.26 -26.24 9.41
N MET A 83 0.53 -24.96 9.47
CA MET A 83 0.50 -24.15 10.70
C MET A 83 -0.91 -23.56 10.89
N PRO A 84 -1.67 -24.00 11.87
CA PRO A 84 -3.08 -23.59 12.02
C PRO A 84 -3.25 -22.20 12.63
N GLY A 85 -2.22 -21.65 13.25
CA GLY A 85 -2.25 -20.36 13.92
C GLY A 85 -0.85 -19.80 14.16
N THR A 86 -0.77 -18.64 14.79
CA THR A 86 0.48 -17.96 15.12
C THR A 86 0.78 -17.94 16.63
N ASP A 87 0.10 -18.81 17.37
CA ASP A 87 0.36 -19.03 18.79
C ASP A 87 1.69 -19.76 19.03
N PRO A 88 2.24 -19.72 20.24
CA PRO A 88 3.55 -20.34 20.55
C PRO A 88 3.63 -21.84 20.25
N VAL A 89 2.53 -22.59 20.38
CA VAL A 89 2.50 -24.04 20.12
C VAL A 89 2.60 -24.30 18.62
N SER A 90 1.82 -23.55 17.82
CA SER A 90 1.86 -23.62 16.35
C SER A 90 3.25 -23.24 15.83
N ILE A 91 3.85 -22.17 16.34
CA ILE A 91 5.22 -21.75 15.96
C ILE A 91 6.26 -22.80 16.32
N ALA A 92 6.19 -23.40 17.50
CA ALA A 92 7.13 -24.45 17.93
C ALA A 92 7.07 -25.69 17.01
N GLY A 93 5.92 -25.96 16.39
CA GLY A 93 5.75 -27.05 15.41
C GLY A 93 6.53 -26.84 14.10
N ALA A 94 7.02 -25.64 13.82
CA ALA A 94 7.74 -25.30 12.59
C ALA A 94 9.19 -25.81 12.55
N LYS A 95 9.72 -26.30 13.68
CA LYS A 95 11.12 -26.71 13.79
C LYS A 95 11.49 -27.77 12.73
N ASP A 96 12.53 -27.45 11.94
CA ASP A 96 13.09 -28.31 10.88
C ASP A 96 12.10 -28.62 9.71
N LYS A 97 10.98 -27.87 9.59
CA LYS A 97 9.94 -28.13 8.62
C LYS A 97 9.77 -27.01 7.60
N ILE A 98 9.08 -27.30 6.52
CA ILE A 98 8.55 -26.30 5.58
C ILE A 98 7.11 -26.00 5.99
N VAL A 99 6.87 -24.74 6.33
CA VAL A 99 5.60 -24.29 6.90
C VAL A 99 4.62 -23.89 5.80
N LEU A 100 3.42 -24.45 5.81
CA LEU A 100 2.30 -23.96 4.99
C LEU A 100 1.40 -23.08 5.88
N MET A 101 1.25 -21.83 5.49
CA MET A 101 0.41 -20.83 6.17
C MET A 101 -0.90 -20.61 5.41
N ASP A 102 -1.99 -20.43 6.15
CA ASP A 102 -3.31 -20.05 5.61
C ASP A 102 -3.40 -18.50 5.47
N THR A 103 -2.41 -17.91 4.81
CA THR A 103 -2.32 -16.46 4.58
C THR A 103 -1.60 -16.16 3.27
N GLN A 104 -1.74 -14.93 2.77
CA GLN A 104 -1.04 -14.45 1.57
C GLN A 104 0.34 -13.86 1.88
N GLY A 105 0.73 -13.82 3.14
CA GLY A 105 2.01 -13.26 3.57
C GLY A 105 2.19 -13.45 5.07
N VAL A 106 3.32 -13.01 5.60
CA VAL A 106 3.69 -13.17 7.00
C VAL A 106 3.96 -11.80 7.63
N GLY A 107 3.44 -11.61 8.84
CA GLY A 107 3.76 -10.42 9.65
C GLY A 107 5.19 -10.50 10.21
N PHE A 108 5.78 -9.33 10.48
CA PHE A 108 7.17 -9.16 10.93
C PHE A 108 7.56 -10.12 12.06
N PHE A 109 6.84 -10.07 13.16
CA PHE A 109 7.16 -10.89 14.34
C PHE A 109 6.93 -12.38 14.11
N VAL A 110 5.91 -12.73 13.32
CA VAL A 110 5.62 -14.14 13.00
C VAL A 110 6.74 -14.74 12.16
N TYR A 111 7.24 -14.00 11.17
CA TYR A 111 8.40 -14.43 10.39
C TYR A 111 9.61 -14.69 11.29
N GLN A 112 9.97 -13.71 12.10
CA GLN A 112 11.13 -13.81 13.01
C GLN A 112 10.98 -14.98 14.00
N ASP A 113 9.79 -15.17 14.55
CA ASP A 113 9.52 -16.29 15.46
C ASP A 113 9.63 -17.65 14.75
N LEU A 114 9.15 -17.77 13.51
CA LEU A 114 9.32 -18.98 12.70
C LEU A 114 10.78 -19.29 12.41
N ILE A 115 11.59 -18.26 12.07
CA ILE A 115 13.02 -18.44 11.82
C ILE A 115 13.74 -18.87 13.09
N LYS A 116 13.45 -18.25 14.23
CA LYS A 116 13.99 -18.63 15.55
C LYS A 116 13.58 -20.06 15.96
N ALA A 117 12.35 -20.46 15.62
CA ALA A 117 11.86 -21.81 15.83
C ALA A 117 12.55 -22.86 14.92
N GLY A 118 13.23 -22.43 13.86
CA GLY A 118 13.97 -23.30 12.95
C GLY A 118 13.19 -23.71 11.70
N ALA A 119 12.21 -22.92 11.26
CA ALA A 119 11.55 -23.14 9.96
C ALA A 119 12.56 -23.13 8.82
N LYS A 120 12.45 -24.08 7.88
CA LYS A 120 13.35 -24.22 6.72
C LYS A 120 12.91 -23.40 5.54
N GLY A 121 11.60 -23.24 5.33
CA GLY A 121 10.98 -22.49 4.25
C GLY A 121 9.51 -22.24 4.56
N ILE A 122 8.89 -21.34 3.80
CA ILE A 122 7.49 -20.94 4.05
C ILE A 122 6.72 -20.99 2.74
N ILE A 123 5.56 -21.59 2.76
CA ILE A 123 4.59 -21.63 1.66
C ILE A 123 3.34 -20.87 2.09
N PHE A 124 2.90 -19.97 1.24
CA PHE A 124 1.68 -19.18 1.40
C PHE A 124 0.63 -19.62 0.39
N GLN A 125 -0.61 -19.28 0.62
CA GLN A 125 -1.67 -19.55 -0.33
C GLN A 125 -2.34 -18.26 -0.81
N TYR A 126 -2.82 -18.26 -2.06
CA TYR A 126 -3.50 -17.15 -2.69
C TYR A 126 -4.71 -17.62 -3.50
N GLY A 127 -5.69 -16.73 -3.64
CA GLY A 127 -6.89 -17.00 -4.42
C GLY A 127 -7.98 -17.69 -3.62
N ASN A 128 -8.98 -18.20 -4.32
CA ASN A 128 -10.13 -18.87 -3.75
C ASN A 128 -10.20 -20.30 -4.28
N MET A 129 -10.36 -21.28 -3.38
CA MET A 129 -10.40 -22.69 -3.76
C MET A 129 -11.50 -23.05 -4.77
N TYR A 130 -12.54 -22.25 -4.87
CA TYR A 130 -13.64 -22.45 -5.83
C TYR A 130 -13.37 -21.83 -7.21
N TYR A 131 -12.29 -21.04 -7.33
CA TYR A 131 -11.84 -20.41 -8.58
C TYR A 131 -10.39 -20.84 -8.89
N PRO A 132 -10.17 -22.12 -9.23
CA PRO A 132 -8.81 -22.70 -9.32
C PRO A 132 -7.95 -22.14 -10.45
N ASN A 133 -8.54 -21.39 -11.37
CA ASN A 133 -7.85 -20.79 -12.54
C ASN A 133 -7.43 -19.33 -12.30
N THR A 134 -7.53 -18.82 -11.07
CA THR A 134 -6.97 -17.50 -10.76
C THR A 134 -5.45 -17.56 -10.72
N ASP A 135 -4.80 -16.49 -11.16
CA ASP A 135 -3.34 -16.37 -11.10
C ASP A 135 -2.85 -16.32 -9.66
N ILE A 136 -1.63 -16.79 -9.45
CA ILE A 136 -0.91 -16.64 -8.19
C ILE A 136 -0.19 -15.28 -8.23
N ASP A 137 -0.37 -14.45 -7.20
CA ASP A 137 0.31 -13.17 -7.08
C ASP A 137 1.82 -13.35 -6.83
N GLN A 138 2.62 -12.42 -7.35
CA GLN A 138 4.05 -12.34 -7.11
C GLN A 138 4.31 -11.42 -5.92
N ARG A 139 4.79 -11.98 -4.84
CA ARG A 139 5.05 -11.24 -3.58
C ARG A 139 6.54 -11.04 -3.34
N ASP A 140 6.85 -10.14 -2.41
CA ASP A 140 8.21 -9.84 -1.98
C ASP A 140 8.43 -10.24 -0.53
N LEU A 141 9.59 -10.81 -0.23
CA LEU A 141 10.05 -10.94 1.14
C LEU A 141 10.75 -9.62 1.53
N ARG A 142 9.99 -8.73 2.17
CA ARG A 142 10.44 -7.38 2.51
C ARG A 142 11.56 -7.43 3.55
N GLU A 143 12.59 -6.63 3.38
CA GLU A 143 13.70 -6.52 4.35
C GLU A 143 13.22 -6.21 5.78
N ALA A 144 12.23 -5.33 5.90
CA ALA A 144 11.63 -5.02 7.19
C ALA A 144 11.02 -6.25 7.89
N VAL A 145 10.46 -7.22 7.14
CA VAL A 145 9.92 -8.47 7.68
C VAL A 145 11.05 -9.38 8.14
N VAL A 146 12.12 -9.47 7.36
CA VAL A 146 13.30 -10.28 7.69
C VAL A 146 14.01 -9.73 8.93
N GLY A 147 14.18 -8.41 9.01
CA GLY A 147 14.92 -7.76 10.09
C GLY A 147 16.36 -8.28 10.17
N GLU A 148 16.77 -8.68 11.35
CA GLU A 148 18.11 -9.26 11.60
C GLU A 148 18.16 -10.78 11.37
N GLU A 149 17.05 -11.42 11.03
CA GLU A 149 16.97 -12.86 10.84
C GLU A 149 17.50 -13.27 9.45
N ARG A 150 17.78 -14.56 9.29
CA ARG A 150 18.12 -15.11 7.97
C ARG A 150 16.91 -15.12 7.04
N LYS A 151 17.14 -14.95 5.75
CA LYS A 151 16.14 -15.24 4.72
C LYS A 151 15.91 -16.75 4.61
N VAL A 152 14.68 -17.14 4.32
CA VAL A 152 14.31 -18.51 3.91
C VAL A 152 13.54 -18.45 2.61
N LEU A 153 13.61 -19.52 1.82
CA LEU A 153 12.84 -19.63 0.59
C LEU A 153 11.35 -19.57 0.89
N CYS A 154 10.66 -18.68 0.18
CA CYS A 154 9.23 -18.47 0.29
C CYS A 154 8.56 -18.69 -1.06
N ALA A 155 7.40 -19.34 -1.07
CA ALA A 155 6.62 -19.54 -2.27
C ALA A 155 5.12 -19.35 -2.02
N MET A 156 4.41 -18.92 -3.05
CA MET A 156 2.97 -18.81 -3.13
C MET A 156 2.42 -19.95 -3.98
N ILE A 157 1.36 -20.58 -3.51
CA ILE A 157 0.59 -21.57 -4.27
C ILE A 157 -0.89 -21.18 -4.30
N HIS A 158 -1.67 -21.76 -5.19
CA HIS A 158 -3.11 -21.51 -5.19
C HIS A 158 -3.80 -22.20 -4.00
N SER A 159 -4.82 -21.55 -3.45
CA SER A 159 -5.58 -22.06 -2.28
C SER A 159 -6.12 -23.49 -2.47
N SER A 160 -6.56 -23.85 -3.68
CA SER A 160 -7.01 -25.22 -3.98
C SER A 160 -5.88 -26.25 -3.82
N GLN A 161 -4.65 -25.90 -4.23
CA GLN A 161 -3.47 -26.75 -4.08
C GLN A 161 -3.09 -26.89 -2.60
N ALA A 162 -3.13 -25.78 -1.83
CA ALA A 162 -2.87 -25.80 -0.39
C ALA A 162 -3.83 -26.77 0.33
N VAL A 163 -5.13 -26.70 0.03
CA VAL A 163 -6.14 -27.62 0.57
C VAL A 163 -5.83 -29.07 0.18
N GLU A 164 -5.44 -29.33 -1.08
CA GLU A 164 -5.10 -30.69 -1.52
C GLU A 164 -3.85 -31.24 -0.81
N LEU A 165 -2.82 -30.44 -0.56
CA LEU A 165 -1.64 -30.86 0.19
C LEU A 165 -2.02 -31.35 1.58
N VAL A 166 -2.87 -30.61 2.29
CA VAL A 166 -3.32 -30.96 3.64
C VAL A 166 -4.24 -32.17 3.61
N LYS A 167 -5.23 -32.20 2.69
CA LYS A 167 -6.19 -33.29 2.53
C LYS A 167 -5.50 -34.62 2.23
N ASN A 168 -4.52 -34.61 1.35
CA ASN A 168 -3.78 -35.80 0.92
C ASN A 168 -2.65 -36.19 1.88
N LYS A 169 -2.47 -35.40 2.98
CA LYS A 169 -1.44 -35.62 4.00
C LYS A 169 -0.03 -35.72 3.40
N VAL A 170 0.24 -34.86 2.44
CA VAL A 170 1.58 -34.72 1.83
C VAL A 170 2.63 -34.53 2.93
N LYS A 171 3.74 -35.26 2.82
CA LYS A 171 4.77 -35.24 3.87
C LYS A 171 6.01 -34.46 3.46
N ASN A 172 6.50 -34.65 2.23
CA ASN A 172 7.77 -34.09 1.82
C ASN A 172 7.56 -32.96 0.82
N ILE A 173 8.19 -31.85 1.11
CA ILE A 173 8.24 -30.70 0.20
C ILE A 173 9.70 -30.44 -0.17
N ARG A 174 9.95 -30.15 -1.45
CA ARG A 174 11.19 -29.58 -1.94
C ARG A 174 10.88 -28.32 -2.72
N LEU A 175 11.46 -27.20 -2.30
CA LEU A 175 11.33 -25.90 -2.96
C LEU A 175 12.70 -25.47 -3.49
N GLU A 176 12.75 -25.15 -4.76
CA GLU A 176 13.94 -24.66 -5.48
C GLU A 176 13.61 -23.29 -6.05
N VAL A 177 14.50 -22.32 -5.81
CA VAL A 177 14.36 -20.94 -6.30
C VAL A 177 15.68 -20.49 -6.87
N SER A 178 15.66 -19.94 -8.09
CA SER A 178 16.74 -19.17 -8.67
C SER A 178 16.24 -17.77 -8.95
N GLN A 179 16.94 -16.77 -8.42
CA GLN A 179 16.62 -15.37 -8.65
C GLN A 179 17.87 -14.50 -8.63
N LYS A 180 17.78 -13.37 -9.30
CA LYS A 180 18.76 -12.29 -9.23
C LYS A 180 18.19 -11.21 -8.33
N GLU A 181 18.88 -10.92 -7.22
CA GLU A 181 18.56 -9.78 -6.35
C GLU A 181 19.46 -8.60 -6.73
N TYR A 182 18.91 -7.39 -6.75
CA TYR A 182 19.63 -6.17 -7.13
C TYR A 182 18.99 -4.93 -6.52
N ASP A 183 19.75 -3.84 -6.43
CA ASP A 183 19.25 -2.52 -6.05
C ASP A 183 18.60 -1.88 -7.28
N GLY A 184 17.30 -1.65 -7.20
CA GLY A 184 16.50 -0.94 -8.18
C GLY A 184 16.17 0.47 -7.73
N GLU A 185 15.34 1.15 -8.50
CA GLU A 185 14.95 2.52 -8.25
C GLU A 185 13.45 2.70 -8.48
N SER A 186 12.81 3.50 -7.64
CA SER A 186 11.46 4.01 -7.79
C SER A 186 11.46 5.52 -7.58
N HIS A 187 10.33 6.19 -7.81
CA HIS A 187 10.25 7.64 -7.81
C HIS A 187 9.00 8.13 -7.09
N ASN A 188 9.12 9.27 -6.40
CA ASN A 188 7.97 10.10 -6.09
C ASN A 188 7.82 11.18 -7.16
N VAL A 189 6.58 11.54 -7.51
CA VAL A 189 6.29 12.71 -8.35
C VAL A 189 5.81 13.82 -7.44
N ILE A 190 6.48 14.99 -7.49
CA ILE A 190 6.17 16.10 -6.61
C ILE A 190 5.81 17.33 -7.42
N ALA A 191 4.67 17.94 -7.07
CA ALA A 191 4.18 19.19 -7.66
C ALA A 191 3.67 20.13 -6.55
N GLU A 192 3.75 21.45 -6.77
CA GLU A 192 3.43 22.42 -5.72
C GLU A 192 2.59 23.57 -6.22
N LEU A 193 1.60 23.96 -5.43
CA LEU A 193 0.87 25.22 -5.56
C LEU A 193 1.31 26.14 -4.41
N PRO A 194 1.79 27.36 -4.70
CA PRO A 194 2.28 28.27 -3.66
C PRO A 194 1.14 28.75 -2.76
N GLY A 195 1.46 28.98 -1.49
CA GLY A 195 0.63 29.69 -0.53
C GLY A 195 1.21 31.05 -0.18
N ARG A 196 0.47 31.87 0.59
CA ARG A 196 0.96 33.12 1.16
C ARG A 196 1.95 32.90 2.31
N ARG A 197 1.89 31.70 2.95
CA ARG A 197 2.74 31.28 4.07
C ARG A 197 3.83 30.34 3.57
N ASP A 198 4.91 30.27 4.33
CA ASP A 198 5.97 29.26 4.15
C ASP A 198 5.62 27.94 4.86
N GLU A 199 4.34 27.60 4.87
CA GLU A 199 3.79 26.37 5.42
C GLU A 199 2.87 25.74 4.38
N PHE A 200 2.74 24.42 4.38
CA PHE A 200 1.94 23.72 3.36
C PHE A 200 1.23 22.50 3.88
N ILE A 201 0.20 22.11 3.15
CA ILE A 201 -0.53 20.85 3.31
C ILE A 201 0.04 19.89 2.25
N VAL A 202 0.42 18.69 2.67
CA VAL A 202 0.80 17.61 1.73
C VAL A 202 -0.42 16.79 1.38
N LEU A 203 -0.67 16.63 0.08
CA LEU A 203 -1.65 15.68 -0.45
C LEU A 203 -0.88 14.50 -1.05
N SER A 204 -1.20 13.27 -0.65
CA SER A 204 -0.51 12.06 -1.10
C SER A 204 -1.46 11.02 -1.67
N ALA A 205 -0.97 10.23 -2.61
CA ALA A 205 -1.59 9.01 -3.15
C ALA A 205 -0.48 8.18 -3.80
N HIS A 206 -0.52 6.86 -3.68
CA HIS A 206 0.43 6.04 -4.42
C HIS A 206 -0.04 5.77 -5.85
N TYR A 207 0.90 5.42 -6.72
CA TYR A 207 0.61 5.14 -8.11
C TYR A 207 1.15 3.77 -8.57
N ASP A 208 1.95 3.08 -7.76
CA ASP A 208 2.36 1.72 -8.06
C ASP A 208 1.23 0.71 -7.85
N SER A 209 1.30 -0.40 -8.55
CA SER A 209 0.36 -1.51 -8.42
C SER A 209 1.03 -2.78 -7.94
N THR A 210 0.26 -3.79 -7.52
CA THR A 210 0.78 -5.14 -7.32
C THR A 210 1.03 -5.86 -8.64
N SER A 211 1.67 -7.03 -8.61
CA SER A 211 2.13 -7.77 -9.80
C SER A 211 1.01 -8.27 -10.72
N LEU A 212 -0.22 -8.26 -10.28
CA LEU A 212 -1.38 -8.71 -11.06
C LEU A 212 -2.39 -7.58 -11.35
N SER A 213 -2.30 -6.47 -10.65
CA SER A 213 -3.24 -5.37 -10.69
C SER A 213 -2.83 -4.33 -11.73
N HIS A 214 -3.82 -3.74 -12.42
CA HIS A 214 -3.63 -2.49 -13.14
C HIS A 214 -3.73 -1.28 -12.22
N GLY A 215 -4.05 -1.48 -10.93
CA GLY A 215 -4.08 -0.41 -9.93
C GLY A 215 -5.10 0.69 -10.21
N ALA A 216 -6.20 0.39 -10.90
CA ALA A 216 -7.16 1.43 -11.25
C ALA A 216 -7.87 2.00 -10.02
N TYR A 217 -8.37 1.13 -9.17
CA TYR A 217 -8.97 1.51 -7.90
C TYR A 217 -7.89 1.70 -6.82
N ASP A 218 -6.93 0.80 -6.75
CA ASP A 218 -5.81 0.80 -5.82
C ASP A 218 -4.46 0.99 -6.57
N ASN A 219 -3.94 2.26 -6.87
CA ASN A 219 -4.57 3.49 -6.39
C ASN A 219 -4.43 4.66 -7.41
N MET A 220 -4.56 4.38 -8.72
CA MET A 220 -4.67 5.45 -9.71
C MET A 220 -5.89 6.34 -9.46
N SER A 221 -6.90 5.83 -8.73
CA SER A 221 -8.05 6.61 -8.29
C SER A 221 -7.67 7.76 -7.38
N GLY A 222 -6.79 7.53 -6.41
CA GLY A 222 -6.22 8.57 -5.56
C GLY A 222 -5.40 9.58 -6.35
N CYS A 223 -4.57 9.10 -7.30
CA CYS A 223 -3.81 9.97 -8.21
C CYS A 223 -4.73 10.88 -9.04
N ALA A 224 -5.82 10.34 -9.58
CA ALA A 224 -6.84 11.13 -10.27
C ALA A 224 -7.48 12.15 -9.33
N GLY A 225 -7.69 11.79 -8.07
CA GLY A 225 -8.15 12.69 -7.01
C GLY A 225 -7.21 13.87 -6.79
N LEU A 226 -5.91 13.60 -6.66
CA LEU A 226 -4.89 14.65 -6.50
C LEU A 226 -4.86 15.60 -7.70
N LEU A 227 -4.87 15.07 -8.92
CA LEU A 227 -4.92 15.88 -10.14
C LEU A 227 -6.22 16.71 -10.23
N GLY A 228 -7.35 16.15 -9.80
CA GLY A 228 -8.63 16.87 -9.75
C GLY A 228 -8.62 18.02 -8.74
N ILE A 229 -8.06 17.82 -7.56
CA ILE A 229 -7.88 18.87 -6.55
C ILE A 229 -6.93 19.95 -7.09
N MET A 230 -5.81 19.56 -7.70
CA MET A 230 -4.85 20.47 -8.31
C MET A 230 -5.51 21.36 -9.38
N GLU A 231 -6.28 20.75 -10.30
CA GLU A 231 -6.99 21.49 -11.37
C GLU A 231 -7.94 22.55 -10.81
N GLN A 232 -8.70 22.22 -9.77
CA GLN A 232 -9.68 23.14 -9.20
C GLN A 232 -9.04 24.24 -8.34
N LEU A 233 -7.89 23.97 -7.70
CA LEU A 233 -7.27 24.91 -6.77
C LEU A 233 -6.10 25.72 -7.37
N LYS A 234 -5.54 25.35 -8.52
CA LYS A 234 -4.35 25.98 -9.12
C LYS A 234 -4.46 27.49 -9.42
N ARG A 235 -5.67 28.04 -9.48
CA ARG A 235 -5.92 29.47 -9.69
C ARG A 235 -6.45 30.20 -8.46
N LYS A 236 -6.55 29.48 -7.34
CA LYS A 236 -7.01 30.07 -6.06
C LYS A 236 -5.85 30.72 -5.34
N GLU A 237 -6.13 31.81 -4.65
CA GLU A 237 -5.19 32.32 -3.66
C GLU A 237 -5.33 31.52 -2.37
N LEU A 238 -4.23 30.91 -1.94
CA LEU A 238 -4.19 30.02 -0.77
C LEU A 238 -3.33 30.66 0.34
N ASN A 239 -3.72 30.48 1.60
CA ASN A 239 -2.90 30.87 2.73
C ASN A 239 -1.76 29.84 2.95
N TYR A 240 -2.08 28.55 2.96
CA TYR A 240 -1.09 27.47 3.00
C TYR A 240 -0.83 26.93 1.59
N GLY A 241 0.43 26.68 1.24
CA GLY A 241 0.75 26.00 -0.01
C GLY A 241 0.18 24.56 -0.03
N LEU A 242 0.03 24.01 -1.22
CA LEU A 242 -0.34 22.60 -1.41
C LEU A 242 0.83 21.89 -2.10
N ARG A 243 1.33 20.83 -1.49
CA ARG A 243 2.33 19.94 -2.09
C ARG A 243 1.69 18.59 -2.39
N PHE A 244 1.68 18.22 -3.66
CA PHE A 244 1.15 16.95 -4.14
C PHE A 244 2.31 15.97 -4.26
N VAL A 245 2.18 14.81 -3.64
CA VAL A 245 3.17 13.73 -3.63
C VAL A 245 2.50 12.46 -4.14
N PHE A 246 2.77 12.11 -5.39
CA PHE A 246 2.39 10.81 -5.92
C PHE A 246 3.50 9.84 -5.53
N CYS A 247 3.20 8.92 -4.63
CA CYS A 247 4.17 8.03 -4.02
C CYS A 247 4.37 6.78 -4.87
N GLY A 248 5.62 6.43 -5.17
CA GLY A 248 5.94 5.13 -5.74
C GLY A 248 6.14 4.07 -4.66
N SER A 249 6.01 2.81 -5.05
CA SER A 249 6.37 1.66 -4.21
C SER A 249 5.68 1.60 -2.83
N GLU A 250 4.42 2.02 -2.76
CA GLU A 250 3.58 1.88 -1.56
C GLU A 250 3.36 0.41 -1.23
N GLU A 251 3.03 -0.40 -2.24
CA GLU A 251 2.69 -1.82 -2.16
C GLU A 251 3.84 -2.69 -1.60
N ARG A 252 5.05 -2.17 -1.63
CA ARG A 252 6.23 -2.80 -1.02
C ARG A 252 6.51 -2.32 0.40
N GLY A 253 5.62 -1.55 0.99
CA GLY A 253 5.65 -1.13 2.39
C GLY A 253 5.90 0.34 2.59
N LEU A 254 5.13 1.19 1.89
CA LEU A 254 5.13 2.64 2.04
C LEU A 254 6.50 3.26 1.69
N LEU A 255 7.21 2.73 0.67
CA LEU A 255 8.61 3.11 0.44
C LEU A 255 8.72 4.56 -0.04
N GLY A 256 7.82 5.01 -0.92
CA GLY A 256 7.81 6.37 -1.44
C GLY A 256 7.55 7.42 -0.38
N SER A 257 6.50 7.25 0.42
CA SER A 257 6.20 8.19 1.51
C SER A 257 7.25 8.17 2.62
N LYS A 258 7.87 7.01 2.92
CA LYS A 258 9.02 6.92 3.82
C LYS A 258 10.25 7.65 3.25
N ALA A 259 10.53 7.48 1.97
CA ALA A 259 11.61 8.19 1.29
C ALA A 259 11.36 9.69 1.33
N TYR A 260 10.15 10.14 0.99
CA TYR A 260 9.78 11.56 1.06
C TYR A 260 10.03 12.16 2.44
N VAL A 261 9.51 11.56 3.48
CA VAL A 261 9.67 12.05 4.86
C VAL A 261 11.15 12.10 5.28
N LYS A 262 11.95 11.11 4.87
CA LYS A 262 13.38 11.05 5.16
C LYS A 262 14.16 12.14 4.44
N GLU A 263 13.94 12.34 3.14
CA GLU A 263 14.67 13.30 2.31
C GLU A 263 14.28 14.75 2.63
N HIS A 264 13.01 14.99 3.02
CA HIS A 264 12.49 16.31 3.39
C HIS A 264 12.50 16.60 4.88
N LYS A 265 13.34 15.89 5.65
CA LYS A 265 13.38 15.99 7.11
C LYS A 265 13.49 17.41 7.64
N GLU A 266 14.25 18.28 6.95
CA GLU A 266 14.46 19.68 7.34
C GLU A 266 13.24 20.59 7.07
N GLU A 267 12.24 20.08 6.33
CA GLU A 267 11.03 20.83 5.98
C GLU A 267 9.77 20.29 6.69
N LEU A 268 9.89 19.21 7.47
CA LEU A 268 8.73 18.57 8.08
C LEU A 268 7.98 19.51 9.05
N ASP A 269 8.65 20.45 9.67
CA ASP A 269 8.07 21.44 10.54
C ASP A 269 7.16 22.45 9.82
N LYS A 270 7.32 22.59 8.50
CA LYS A 270 6.45 23.42 7.66
C LYS A 270 5.20 22.68 7.19
N ILE A 271 5.13 21.36 7.33
CA ILE A 271 3.94 20.57 6.96
C ILE A 271 2.93 20.63 8.10
N VAL A 272 1.78 21.25 7.85
CA VAL A 272 0.73 21.41 8.87
C VAL A 272 -0.28 20.26 8.90
N LEU A 273 -0.43 19.55 7.77
CA LEU A 273 -1.36 18.42 7.62
C LEU A 273 -0.94 17.57 6.41
N ASN A 274 -1.09 16.24 6.52
CA ASN A 274 -1.09 15.35 5.37
C ASN A 274 -2.52 14.85 5.10
N ILE A 275 -2.94 14.90 3.83
CA ILE A 275 -4.21 14.39 3.32
C ILE A 275 -3.88 13.30 2.29
N ASN A 276 -4.12 12.06 2.64
CA ASN A 276 -3.87 10.93 1.77
C ASN A 276 -5.17 10.46 1.10
N LEU A 277 -5.10 10.13 -0.18
CA LEU A 277 -6.21 9.55 -0.95
C LEU A 277 -5.83 8.15 -1.37
N ASP A 278 -6.67 7.17 -0.96
CA ASP A 278 -6.36 5.79 -1.24
C ASP A 278 -7.65 4.99 -1.44
N MET A 279 -7.88 4.60 -2.69
CA MET A 279 -9.09 3.92 -3.15
C MET A 279 -10.35 4.80 -3.09
N ILE A 280 -10.56 5.66 -4.06
CA ILE A 280 -11.78 6.48 -4.20
C ILE A 280 -12.51 6.17 -5.52
N GLY A 281 -13.74 6.65 -5.69
CA GLY A 281 -14.41 6.73 -6.98
C GLY A 281 -14.96 5.43 -7.56
N THR A 282 -15.03 4.32 -6.83
CA THR A 282 -15.69 3.09 -7.31
C THR A 282 -17.22 3.20 -7.24
N TYR A 283 -17.96 2.37 -8.02
CA TYR A 283 -19.42 2.40 -8.13
C TYR A 283 -20.16 2.25 -6.80
N MET A 284 -19.64 1.45 -5.89
CA MET A 284 -20.23 1.18 -4.60
C MET A 284 -19.14 1.30 -3.53
N GLY A 285 -19.56 1.57 -2.33
CA GLY A 285 -18.63 1.63 -1.20
C GLY A 285 -18.98 2.75 -0.23
N LYS A 286 -18.46 2.62 0.95
CA LYS A 286 -18.61 3.57 2.04
C LYS A 286 -17.44 4.55 2.00
N PHE A 287 -17.72 5.84 1.86
CA PHE A 287 -16.68 6.84 1.97
C PHE A 287 -16.29 7.00 3.45
N ILE A 288 -15.01 6.91 3.72
CA ILE A 288 -14.46 6.97 5.07
C ILE A 288 -13.34 8.00 5.17
N SER A 289 -13.08 8.47 6.39
CA SER A 289 -11.82 9.12 6.76
C SER A 289 -11.24 8.44 7.99
N CYS A 290 -9.98 8.01 7.89
CA CYS A 290 -9.20 7.51 9.02
C CYS A 290 -8.18 8.57 9.42
N VAL A 291 -8.29 9.07 10.66
CA VAL A 291 -7.56 10.26 11.13
C VAL A 291 -6.48 9.86 12.12
N SER A 292 -5.22 10.01 11.72
CA SER A 292 -4.04 9.87 12.58
C SER A 292 -3.66 11.23 13.20
N ALA A 293 -4.62 11.83 13.91
CA ALA A 293 -4.51 13.10 14.59
C ALA A 293 -5.53 13.16 15.76
N GLU A 294 -5.78 14.35 16.29
CA GLU A 294 -6.78 14.55 17.34
C GLU A 294 -8.23 14.25 16.90
N ASP A 295 -9.07 13.77 17.82
CA ASP A 295 -10.49 13.42 17.54
C ASP A 295 -11.31 14.59 16.96
N LYS A 296 -10.94 15.84 17.28
CA LYS A 296 -11.60 17.04 16.75
C LYS A 296 -11.60 17.09 15.23
N LEU A 297 -10.54 16.60 14.58
CA LEU A 297 -10.47 16.56 13.12
C LEU A 297 -11.52 15.60 12.55
N ALA A 298 -11.69 14.42 13.12
CA ALA A 298 -12.73 13.46 12.71
C ALA A 298 -14.14 14.05 12.90
N HIS A 299 -14.37 14.75 14.02
CA HIS A 299 -15.63 15.45 14.24
C HIS A 299 -15.86 16.59 13.24
N TYR A 300 -14.81 17.39 12.95
CA TYR A 300 -14.90 18.46 11.95
C TYR A 300 -15.29 17.91 10.57
N ILE A 301 -14.66 16.81 10.13
CA ILE A 301 -14.98 16.14 8.88
C ILE A 301 -16.45 15.72 8.85
N SER A 302 -16.94 15.11 9.92
CA SER A 302 -18.34 14.68 10.06
C SER A 302 -19.32 15.85 9.98
N TYR A 303 -19.04 16.97 10.69
CA TYR A 303 -19.88 18.18 10.64
C TYR A 303 -19.88 18.83 9.27
N MET A 304 -18.70 19.00 8.66
CA MET A 304 -18.59 19.57 7.32
C MET A 304 -19.35 18.72 6.29
N ALA A 305 -19.21 17.43 6.34
CA ALA A 305 -19.88 16.50 5.44
C ALA A 305 -21.41 16.57 5.58
N ALA A 306 -21.90 16.61 6.83
CA ALA A 306 -23.33 16.78 7.11
C ALA A 306 -23.86 18.13 6.58
N GLU A 307 -23.10 19.21 6.74
CA GLU A 307 -23.45 20.56 6.25
C GLU A 307 -23.65 20.58 4.73
N ILE A 308 -22.79 19.86 3.98
CA ILE A 308 -22.84 19.85 2.52
C ILE A 308 -23.59 18.64 1.93
N GLY A 309 -24.14 17.76 2.78
CA GLY A 309 -24.92 16.59 2.36
C GLY A 309 -24.07 15.44 1.79
N PHE A 310 -22.79 15.31 2.16
CA PHE A 310 -21.93 14.25 1.70
C PHE A 310 -21.83 13.12 2.74
N PRO A 311 -22.17 11.84 2.37
CA PRO A 311 -22.13 10.73 3.32
C PRO A 311 -20.70 10.26 3.58
N ILE A 312 -20.22 10.34 4.83
CA ILE A 312 -18.90 9.90 5.26
C ILE A 312 -18.93 9.30 6.67
N GLU A 313 -18.07 8.36 6.95
CA GLU A 313 -17.73 7.93 8.31
C GLU A 313 -16.28 8.34 8.62
N ALA A 314 -16.11 9.25 9.58
CA ALA A 314 -14.79 9.67 10.04
C ALA A 314 -14.49 9.13 11.43
N LYS A 315 -13.29 8.58 11.62
CA LYS A 315 -12.83 8.05 12.90
C LYS A 315 -11.31 8.22 13.04
N THR A 316 -10.83 8.28 14.27
CA THR A 316 -9.39 8.23 14.56
C THR A 316 -8.84 6.81 14.46
N GLY A 317 -7.61 6.68 14.01
CA GLY A 317 -6.89 5.42 13.85
C GLY A 317 -5.72 5.54 12.89
N VAL A 318 -5.04 4.44 12.64
CA VAL A 318 -3.99 4.33 11.62
C VAL A 318 -4.58 3.62 10.40
N TYR A 319 -4.44 4.23 9.23
CA TYR A 319 -4.78 3.63 7.94
C TYR A 319 -3.50 3.08 7.30
N SER A 320 -3.56 1.85 6.78
CA SER A 320 -2.40 1.20 6.14
C SER A 320 -2.14 1.81 4.76
N SER A 321 -1.59 3.00 4.72
CA SER A 321 -1.28 3.74 3.50
C SER A 321 -0.29 4.89 3.78
N ASP A 322 0.00 5.71 2.78
CA ASP A 322 1.02 6.77 2.77
C ASP A 322 0.86 7.87 3.83
N SER A 323 -0.31 7.98 4.48
CA SER A 323 -0.46 8.86 5.65
C SER A 323 0.35 8.40 6.87
N THR A 324 0.66 7.12 6.96
CA THR A 324 1.34 6.51 8.13
C THR A 324 2.75 7.08 8.37
N PRO A 325 3.67 7.20 7.39
CA PRO A 325 4.99 7.79 7.62
C PRO A 325 4.95 9.27 8.02
N PHE A 326 3.94 10.02 7.56
CA PHE A 326 3.75 11.40 8.02
C PHE A 326 3.32 11.44 9.47
N ALA A 327 2.31 10.63 9.86
CA ALA A 327 1.86 10.54 11.25
C ALA A 327 2.99 10.09 12.18
N ASP A 328 3.79 9.12 11.75
CA ASP A 328 4.96 8.63 12.49
C ASP A 328 6.04 9.70 12.70
N SER A 329 6.12 10.66 11.78
CA SER A 329 7.03 11.81 11.88
C SER A 329 6.44 13.00 12.66
N GLY A 330 5.30 12.80 13.33
CA GLY A 330 4.65 13.83 14.14
C GLY A 330 3.80 14.83 13.36
N ILE A 331 3.51 14.55 12.09
CA ILE A 331 2.65 15.38 11.25
C ILE A 331 1.22 14.84 11.36
N PRO A 332 0.22 15.66 11.74
CA PRO A 332 -1.18 15.26 11.66
C PRO A 332 -1.51 14.73 10.27
N ALA A 333 -2.10 13.55 10.19
CA ALA A 333 -2.37 12.91 8.91
C ALA A 333 -3.76 12.29 8.89
N LEU A 334 -4.31 12.15 7.70
CA LEU A 334 -5.56 11.41 7.50
C LEU A 334 -5.58 10.77 6.12
N SER A 335 -6.31 9.68 5.99
CA SER A 335 -6.63 9.05 4.72
C SER A 335 -8.10 9.14 4.43
N PHE A 336 -8.45 9.46 3.18
CA PHE A 336 -9.80 9.31 2.63
C PHE A 336 -9.84 8.10 1.70
N ALA A 337 -10.89 7.30 1.82
CA ALA A 337 -11.11 6.14 0.97
C ALA A 337 -12.62 5.88 0.75
N ARG A 338 -12.98 5.25 -0.37
CA ARG A 338 -14.31 4.69 -0.61
C ARG A 338 -14.22 3.19 -0.60
N ILE A 339 -14.41 2.57 0.55
CA ILE A 339 -14.21 1.14 0.76
C ILE A 339 -15.38 0.34 0.20
N ALA A 340 -15.11 -0.36 -0.88
CA ALA A 340 -16.01 -1.34 -1.49
C ALA A 340 -15.72 -2.76 -0.98
N SER A 341 -16.67 -3.67 -1.16
CA SER A 341 -16.40 -5.09 -0.95
C SER A 341 -15.54 -5.65 -2.08
N SER A 342 -14.72 -6.65 -1.78
CA SER A 342 -13.91 -7.35 -2.78
C SER A 342 -14.71 -8.03 -3.90
N ASN A 343 -16.02 -8.19 -3.72
CA ASN A 343 -16.92 -8.70 -4.78
C ASN A 343 -17.31 -7.62 -5.79
N VAL A 344 -17.09 -6.34 -5.49
CA VAL A 344 -17.45 -5.20 -6.33
C VAL A 344 -16.21 -4.54 -6.93
N ALA A 345 -15.23 -4.26 -6.11
CA ALA A 345 -13.94 -3.69 -6.52
C ALA A 345 -12.83 -4.45 -5.77
N PRO A 346 -12.38 -5.58 -6.30
CA PRO A 346 -11.28 -6.34 -5.73
C PRO A 346 -9.96 -5.62 -6.02
N ILE A 347 -9.05 -5.64 -5.06
CA ILE A 347 -7.70 -5.08 -5.16
C ILE A 347 -6.65 -6.20 -5.20
N HIS A 348 -5.40 -5.86 -5.54
CA HIS A 348 -4.24 -6.77 -5.59
C HIS A 348 -4.48 -7.98 -6.50
N CYS A 349 -5.25 -7.84 -7.56
CA CYS A 349 -5.58 -8.90 -8.50
C CYS A 349 -5.86 -8.33 -9.91
N ARG A 350 -5.96 -9.23 -10.90
CA ARG A 350 -6.24 -8.86 -12.30
C ARG A 350 -7.57 -8.15 -12.55
N TYR A 351 -8.44 -8.05 -11.57
CA TYR A 351 -9.76 -7.42 -11.69
C TYR A 351 -9.79 -5.99 -11.12
N ASP A 352 -8.67 -5.49 -10.62
CA ASP A 352 -8.52 -4.07 -10.32
C ASP A 352 -8.16 -3.30 -11.59
N VAL A 353 -9.17 -3.04 -12.37
CA VAL A 353 -9.11 -2.43 -13.70
C VAL A 353 -10.10 -1.27 -13.78
N LYS A 354 -10.00 -0.43 -14.83
CA LYS A 354 -10.84 0.77 -14.99
C LYS A 354 -12.34 0.51 -14.97
N GLU A 355 -12.78 -0.70 -15.28
CA GLU A 355 -14.19 -1.11 -15.30
C GLU A 355 -14.84 -1.09 -13.90
N VAL A 356 -14.06 -1.14 -12.81
CA VAL A 356 -14.61 -0.99 -11.46
C VAL A 356 -14.78 0.47 -11.03
N MET A 357 -14.36 1.42 -11.87
CA MET A 357 -14.38 2.85 -11.59
C MET A 357 -15.66 3.53 -12.11
N SER A 358 -16.24 4.39 -11.29
CA SER A 358 -17.34 5.28 -11.68
C SER A 358 -16.84 6.72 -11.77
N MET A 359 -16.80 7.27 -12.96
CA MET A 359 -16.36 8.67 -13.17
C MET A 359 -17.26 9.67 -12.46
N GLU A 360 -18.57 9.40 -12.36
CA GLU A 360 -19.52 10.22 -11.61
C GLU A 360 -19.23 10.20 -10.11
N GLN A 361 -19.01 8.99 -9.56
CA GLN A 361 -18.70 8.85 -8.14
C GLN A 361 -17.32 9.45 -7.81
N LEU A 362 -16.34 9.24 -8.67
CA LEU A 362 -15.00 9.82 -8.54
C LEU A 362 -15.05 11.35 -8.53
N GLN A 363 -15.83 11.96 -9.45
CA GLN A 363 -16.01 13.41 -9.46
C GLN A 363 -16.69 13.91 -8.18
N GLY A 364 -17.71 13.20 -7.69
CA GLY A 364 -18.37 13.54 -6.42
C GLY A 364 -17.44 13.47 -5.22
N ASP A 365 -16.57 12.45 -5.17
CA ASP A 365 -15.52 12.32 -4.15
C ASP A 365 -14.51 13.47 -4.24
N ILE A 366 -14.04 13.79 -5.45
CA ILE A 366 -13.12 14.91 -5.70
C ILE A 366 -13.76 16.25 -5.26
N ASP A 367 -15.02 16.49 -5.58
CA ASP A 367 -15.71 17.75 -5.22
C ASP A 367 -15.80 17.94 -3.71
N PHE A 368 -15.98 16.86 -2.94
CA PHE A 368 -15.90 16.89 -1.49
C PHE A 368 -14.48 17.20 -1.01
N LEU A 369 -13.48 16.49 -1.56
CA LEU A 369 -12.06 16.63 -1.20
C LEU A 369 -11.53 18.03 -1.54
N VAL A 370 -11.94 18.62 -2.64
CA VAL A 370 -11.62 20.02 -3.00
C VAL A 370 -12.14 20.98 -1.93
N LYS A 371 -13.41 20.85 -1.53
CA LYS A 371 -14.01 21.71 -0.49
C LYS A 371 -13.29 21.54 0.84
N PHE A 372 -12.94 20.31 1.21
CA PHE A 372 -12.18 20.03 2.42
C PHE A 372 -10.80 20.68 2.37
N THR A 373 -10.03 20.42 1.31
CA THR A 373 -8.69 20.95 1.12
C THR A 373 -8.68 22.47 1.07
N GLU A 374 -9.60 23.10 0.32
CA GLU A 374 -9.70 24.57 0.19
C GLU A 374 -9.96 25.23 1.56
N ARG A 375 -10.81 24.64 2.41
CA ARG A 375 -11.07 25.16 3.75
C ARG A 375 -9.81 25.18 4.61
N PHE A 376 -9.01 24.10 4.58
CA PHE A 376 -7.77 24.01 5.33
C PHE A 376 -6.69 24.93 4.73
N ALA A 377 -6.55 24.94 3.40
CA ALA A 377 -5.57 25.77 2.71
C ALA A 377 -5.84 27.28 2.89
N ASN A 378 -7.09 27.68 3.14
CA ASN A 378 -7.47 29.07 3.38
C ASN A 378 -7.71 29.41 4.85
N ALA A 379 -7.50 28.48 5.77
CA ALA A 379 -7.64 28.76 7.19
C ALA A 379 -6.71 29.89 7.64
N ALA A 380 -7.22 30.78 8.51
CA ALA A 380 -6.37 31.84 9.09
C ALA A 380 -5.24 31.26 9.96
N VAL A 381 -5.53 30.14 10.65
CA VAL A 381 -4.57 29.28 11.36
C VAL A 381 -5.03 27.85 11.13
N CYS A 382 -4.11 26.94 10.86
CA CYS A 382 -4.46 25.53 10.74
C CYS A 382 -5.16 25.06 12.03
N PRO A 383 -6.41 24.55 11.94
CA PRO A 383 -7.18 24.23 13.14
C PRO A 383 -6.79 22.88 13.78
N VAL A 384 -5.85 22.14 13.17
CA VAL A 384 -5.35 20.85 13.66
C VAL A 384 -4.10 21.08 14.49
N ALA A 385 -4.07 20.59 15.71
CA ALA A 385 -2.88 20.63 16.53
C ALA A 385 -1.79 19.73 15.93
N ARG A 386 -0.55 20.23 15.90
CA ARG A 386 0.61 19.47 15.45
C ARG A 386 1.07 18.53 16.56
N GLU A 387 0.19 17.61 16.91
CA GLU A 387 0.45 16.61 17.94
C GLU A 387 -0.24 15.29 17.56
N ILE A 388 0.51 14.20 17.66
CA ILE A 388 -0.06 12.86 17.49
C ILE A 388 -0.47 12.34 18.88
N PRO A 389 -1.76 12.03 19.08
CA PRO A 389 -2.24 11.49 20.36
C PRO A 389 -1.54 10.18 20.74
N GLU A 390 -1.36 9.95 22.05
CA GLU A 390 -0.68 8.74 22.55
C GLU A 390 -1.34 7.43 22.09
N LYS A 391 -2.67 7.42 21.95
CA LYS A 391 -3.40 6.28 21.39
C LYS A 391 -2.92 5.98 19.96
N ILE A 392 -2.80 7.00 19.12
CA ILE A 392 -2.37 6.85 17.73
C ILE A 392 -0.88 6.46 17.66
N LYS A 393 -0.01 7.02 18.53
CA LYS A 393 1.40 6.58 18.61
C LYS A 393 1.51 5.09 18.93
N LYS A 394 0.68 4.59 19.85
CA LYS A 394 0.63 3.16 20.16
C LYS A 394 0.20 2.32 18.95
N GLU A 395 -0.84 2.73 18.24
CA GLU A 395 -1.30 2.07 17.02
C GLU A 395 -0.24 2.11 15.90
N LEU A 396 0.50 3.22 15.76
CA LEU A 396 1.63 3.35 14.84
C LEU A 396 2.78 2.38 15.20
N ASP A 397 3.14 2.28 16.47
CA ASP A 397 4.16 1.34 16.94
C ASP A 397 3.78 -0.13 16.64
N GLU A 398 2.49 -0.46 16.79
CA GLU A 398 1.97 -1.79 16.45
C GLU A 398 1.95 -2.04 14.94
N TYR A 399 1.51 -1.07 14.15
CA TYR A 399 1.46 -1.16 12.69
C TYR A 399 2.86 -1.27 12.07
N LEU A 400 3.80 -0.45 12.56
CA LEU A 400 5.20 -0.44 12.10
C LEU A 400 6.04 -1.57 12.72
N ALA A 401 5.41 -2.48 13.46
CA ALA A 401 6.04 -3.61 14.12
C ALA A 401 7.19 -3.23 15.07
N ARG A 402 7.14 -2.07 15.69
CA ARG A 402 8.08 -1.70 16.77
C ARG A 402 7.73 -2.38 18.08
N LYS A 403 6.45 -2.62 18.29
CA LYS A 403 5.92 -3.37 19.45
C LYS A 403 4.97 -4.45 19.00
N ARG A 404 4.95 -5.58 19.71
CA ARG A 404 3.92 -6.61 19.53
C ARG A 404 2.60 -6.07 20.02
N LYS A 405 1.50 -6.43 19.33
CA LYS A 405 0.16 -6.16 19.87
C LYS A 405 0.02 -6.81 21.23
N GLU A 406 -0.45 -6.04 22.21
CA GLU A 406 -0.85 -6.60 23.50
C GLU A 406 -2.06 -7.51 23.26
N GLN A 407 -1.95 -8.79 23.66
CA GLN A 407 -3.01 -9.80 23.51
C GLN A 407 -4.13 -9.54 24.52
#